data_fccff6381d79a6f18d04363d13558a71
#
_entry.id   fccff6381d79a6f18d04363d13558a71
#
_cell.length_a   1.000
_cell.length_b   1.000
_cell.length_c   1.000
_cell.angle_alpha   90.00
_cell.angle_beta   90.00
_cell.angle_gamma   90.00
#
_symmetry.space_group_name_H-M   'P 1'
#
loop_
_entity.id
_entity.type
_entity.pdbx_description
1 polymer ?
#
loop_
_entity_poly.entity_id
_entity_poly.type
_entity_poly.pdbx_seq_one_letter_code
_entity_poly.pdbx_strand_id
1 'polypeptide(L)'
;TTGVSKLVIDGEGHLKGRLASVVAKALLLGRVVVVYNCDKICITGKFKRSKLKWFKFWGQRCNVNPARGPFHYRAPKAIFYRCVRGMVPRKTLRGRKAIRNLKVYEGIPPKYAKTTSLVVPCAMRVLNCRPDYKWHTIGKLSSDVGWKYGPVINKLNRKREEKERIALKKKLKIKLLVRITSPFYLSMYDDHFTLTYSENS
;
A
#
# COMPACT_ATOMS: atom_id res chain seq x y z
N THR A 1 17.54 24.69 -0.93
CA THR A 1 17.25 23.32 -1.43
C THR A 1 15.92 22.89 -0.90
N THR A 2 14.85 23.11 -1.66
CA THR A 2 13.52 22.57 -1.36
C THR A 2 13.58 21.06 -1.43
N GLY A 3 13.69 20.40 -0.29
CA GLY A 3 13.73 18.94 -0.19
C GLY A 3 12.51 18.33 -0.87
N VAL A 4 12.72 17.56 -1.92
CA VAL A 4 11.64 16.86 -2.66
C VAL A 4 10.93 15.93 -1.68
N SER A 5 9.73 16.31 -1.24
CA SER A 5 8.97 15.54 -0.28
C SER A 5 8.58 14.19 -0.89
N LYS A 6 9.00 13.12 -0.23
CA LYS A 6 8.68 11.74 -0.63
C LYS A 6 7.40 11.30 0.06
N LEU A 7 6.41 10.90 -0.73
CA LEU A 7 5.16 10.35 -0.25
C LEU A 7 5.17 8.82 -0.41
N VAL A 8 4.93 8.11 0.67
CA VAL A 8 4.78 6.65 0.68
C VAL A 8 3.31 6.34 0.95
N ILE A 9 2.64 5.68 0.00
CA ILE A 9 1.19 5.42 0.05
C ILE A 9 0.97 3.91 0.07
N ASP A 10 0.13 3.45 0.98
CA ASP A 10 -0.40 2.09 0.96
C ASP A 10 -1.57 2.02 -0.02
N GLY A 11 -1.50 1.10 -0.98
CA GLY A 11 -2.55 0.89 -1.98
C GLY A 11 -3.73 0.05 -1.49
N GLU A 12 -3.63 -0.59 -0.33
CA GLU A 12 -4.67 -1.47 0.19
C GLU A 12 -6.00 -0.74 0.40
N GLY A 13 -7.09 -1.32 -0.09
CA GLY A 13 -8.43 -0.77 0.08
C GLY A 13 -8.77 0.47 -0.76
N HIS A 14 -7.82 1.00 -1.54
CA HIS A 14 -8.05 2.18 -2.37
C HIS A 14 -8.66 1.83 -3.74
N LEU A 15 -9.50 2.72 -4.26
CA LEU A 15 -10.06 2.63 -5.61
C LEU A 15 -9.01 3.04 -6.64
N LYS A 16 -8.75 2.17 -7.62
CA LYS A 16 -7.72 2.35 -8.65
C LYS A 16 -7.72 3.72 -9.32
N GLY A 17 -8.87 4.18 -9.80
CA GLY A 17 -8.98 5.44 -10.55
C GLY A 17 -8.79 6.67 -9.66
N ARG A 18 -9.43 6.70 -8.48
CA ARG A 18 -9.32 7.82 -7.54
C ARG A 18 -7.92 7.95 -6.97
N LEU A 19 -7.31 6.83 -6.57
CA LEU A 19 -5.91 6.84 -6.11
C LEU A 19 -4.97 7.33 -7.23
N ALA A 20 -5.17 6.87 -8.46
CA ALA A 20 -4.34 7.27 -9.59
C ALA A 20 -4.43 8.79 -9.88
N SER A 21 -5.59 9.43 -9.72
CA SER A 21 -5.75 10.87 -9.93
C SER A 21 -5.02 11.69 -8.87
N VAL A 22 -5.09 11.29 -7.59
CA VAL A 22 -4.37 11.95 -6.49
C VAL A 22 -2.85 11.81 -6.67
N VAL A 23 -2.39 10.59 -7.01
CA VAL A 23 -0.98 10.32 -7.30
C VAL A 23 -0.50 11.15 -8.50
N ALA A 24 -1.28 11.23 -9.58
CA ALA A 24 -0.93 12.04 -10.76
C ALA A 24 -0.77 13.53 -10.41
N LYS A 25 -1.66 14.08 -9.57
CA LYS A 25 -1.55 15.46 -9.10
C LYS A 25 -0.29 15.68 -8.26
N ALA A 26 0.01 14.77 -7.33
CA ALA A 26 1.22 14.84 -6.50
C ALA A 26 2.50 14.80 -7.35
N LEU A 27 2.54 13.95 -8.38
CA LEU A 27 3.67 13.84 -9.31
C LEU A 27 3.86 15.13 -10.13
N LEU A 28 2.78 15.75 -10.60
CA LEU A 28 2.84 17.03 -11.34
C LEU A 28 3.30 18.20 -10.47
N LEU A 29 3.09 18.10 -9.14
CA LEU A 29 3.63 19.04 -8.14
C LEU A 29 5.12 18.76 -7.81
N GLY A 30 5.77 17.82 -8.51
CA GLY A 30 7.19 17.51 -8.34
C GLY A 30 7.52 16.55 -7.19
N ARG A 31 6.53 15.99 -6.49
CA ARG A 31 6.76 15.06 -5.39
C ARG A 31 7.20 13.69 -5.90
N VAL A 32 8.04 12.99 -5.13
CA VAL A 32 8.35 11.58 -5.36
C VAL A 32 7.31 10.73 -4.68
N VAL A 33 6.58 9.91 -5.44
CA VAL A 33 5.51 9.06 -4.91
C VAL A 33 5.89 7.60 -5.01
N VAL A 34 5.73 6.89 -3.89
CA VAL A 34 5.91 5.44 -3.80
C VAL A 34 4.56 4.82 -3.42
N VAL A 35 4.08 3.89 -4.23
CA VAL A 35 2.85 3.15 -3.94
C VAL A 35 3.20 1.67 -3.82
N TYR A 36 2.82 1.05 -2.72
CA TYR A 36 2.99 -0.38 -2.51
C TYR A 36 1.64 -1.09 -2.27
N ASN A 37 1.61 -2.40 -2.13
CA ASN A 37 0.39 -3.22 -2.08
C ASN A 37 -0.54 -2.99 -3.30
N CYS A 38 0.03 -2.83 -4.49
CA CYS A 38 -0.79 -2.58 -5.68
C CYS A 38 -1.67 -3.77 -6.07
N ASP A 39 -1.36 -4.97 -5.61
CA ASP A 39 -2.19 -6.17 -5.74
C ASP A 39 -3.50 -6.07 -4.96
N LYS A 40 -3.52 -5.33 -3.84
CA LYS A 40 -4.68 -5.13 -2.96
C LYS A 40 -5.54 -3.90 -3.33
N ILE A 41 -5.17 -3.14 -4.35
CA ILE A 41 -5.99 -2.01 -4.88
C ILE A 41 -7.30 -2.53 -5.45
N CYS A 42 -8.40 -1.82 -5.17
CA CYS A 42 -9.76 -2.22 -5.50
C CYS A 42 -10.23 -1.68 -6.85
N ILE A 43 -11.01 -2.50 -7.55
CA ILE A 43 -11.78 -2.12 -8.74
C ILE A 43 -13.25 -2.39 -8.44
N THR A 44 -14.12 -1.41 -8.65
CA THR A 44 -15.57 -1.57 -8.48
C THR A 44 -16.22 -2.27 -9.68
N GLY A 45 -17.27 -3.02 -9.39
CA GLY A 45 -18.07 -3.72 -10.38
C GLY A 45 -17.86 -5.23 -10.39
N LYS A 46 -18.68 -5.92 -11.19
CA LYS A 46 -18.62 -7.38 -11.34
C LYS A 46 -17.29 -7.81 -11.96
N PHE A 47 -16.65 -8.82 -11.39
CA PHE A 47 -15.36 -9.36 -11.83
C PHE A 47 -15.38 -9.79 -13.32
N LYS A 48 -16.43 -10.49 -13.75
CA LYS A 48 -16.61 -10.92 -15.15
C LYS A 48 -16.52 -9.75 -16.14
N ARG A 49 -17.14 -8.59 -15.81
CA ARG A 49 -17.09 -7.39 -16.65
C ARG A 49 -15.66 -6.84 -16.77
N SER A 50 -14.90 -6.83 -15.69
CA SER A 50 -13.50 -6.38 -15.71
C SER A 50 -12.61 -7.32 -16.52
N LYS A 51 -12.85 -8.64 -16.43
CA LYS A 51 -12.17 -9.65 -17.24
C LYS A 51 -12.46 -9.46 -18.73
N LEU A 52 -13.71 -9.26 -19.11
CA LEU A 52 -14.10 -9.00 -20.52
C LEU A 52 -13.46 -7.71 -21.05
N LYS A 53 -13.44 -6.62 -20.25
CA LYS A 53 -12.74 -5.38 -20.63
C LYS A 53 -11.25 -5.61 -20.84
N TRP A 54 -10.62 -6.48 -20.03
CA TRP A 54 -9.21 -6.84 -20.18
C TRP A 54 -8.98 -7.62 -21.47
N PHE A 55 -9.81 -8.60 -21.79
CA PHE A 55 -9.69 -9.37 -23.04
C PHE A 55 -9.89 -8.49 -24.27
N LYS A 56 -10.88 -7.57 -24.26
CA LYS A 56 -11.03 -6.57 -25.32
C LYS A 56 -9.77 -5.72 -25.50
N PHE A 57 -9.15 -5.29 -24.38
CA PHE A 57 -7.89 -4.57 -24.42
C PHE A 57 -6.74 -5.44 -24.96
N TRP A 58 -6.70 -6.71 -24.59
CA TRP A 58 -5.68 -7.64 -25.06
C TRP A 58 -5.76 -7.92 -26.57
N GLY A 59 -6.96 -7.94 -27.14
CA GLY A 59 -7.17 -8.06 -28.60
C GLY A 59 -6.69 -6.84 -29.40
N GLN A 60 -6.45 -5.69 -28.76
CA GLN A 60 -5.94 -4.50 -29.44
C GLN A 60 -4.46 -4.65 -29.74
N ARG A 61 -4.11 -4.76 -31.01
CA ARG A 61 -2.72 -4.84 -31.48
C ARG A 61 -2.54 -4.07 -32.77
N CYS A 62 -1.31 -3.74 -33.13
CA CYS A 62 -0.97 -3.24 -34.44
C CYS A 62 -0.96 -4.44 -35.41
N ASN A 63 -1.74 -4.37 -36.49
CA ASN A 63 -1.88 -5.49 -37.44
C ASN A 63 -0.56 -5.80 -38.17
N VAL A 64 0.13 -4.76 -38.66
CA VAL A 64 1.33 -4.91 -39.47
C VAL A 64 2.55 -5.29 -38.61
N ASN A 65 2.72 -4.62 -37.46
CA ASN A 65 3.84 -4.89 -36.57
C ASN A 65 3.39 -4.88 -35.09
N PRO A 66 3.03 -6.05 -34.52
CA PRO A 66 2.60 -6.15 -33.12
C PRO A 66 3.64 -5.65 -32.10
N ALA A 67 4.95 -5.68 -32.44
CA ALA A 67 6.02 -5.19 -31.57
C ALA A 67 5.96 -3.66 -31.35
N ARG A 68 5.33 -2.90 -32.25
CA ARG A 68 5.08 -1.45 -32.14
C ARG A 68 3.70 -1.10 -31.58
N GLY A 69 2.84 -2.10 -31.41
CA GLY A 69 1.46 -1.93 -30.96
C GLY A 69 1.32 -1.65 -29.46
N PRO A 70 0.09 -1.71 -28.93
CA PRO A 70 -0.18 -1.61 -27.50
C PRO A 70 0.47 -2.75 -26.72
N PHE A 71 1.14 -2.42 -25.59
CA PHE A 71 1.73 -3.42 -24.70
C PHE A 71 0.77 -3.73 -23.56
N HIS A 72 0.59 -5.03 -23.28
CA HIS A 72 -0.37 -5.56 -22.32
C HIS A 72 0.33 -6.17 -21.10
N TYR A 73 0.75 -5.33 -20.16
CA TYR A 73 1.40 -5.78 -18.94
C TYR A 73 0.36 -6.34 -17.96
N ARG A 74 0.58 -7.57 -17.48
CA ARG A 74 -0.36 -8.31 -16.59
C ARG A 74 -0.12 -8.03 -15.12
N ALA A 75 1.07 -7.56 -14.73
CA ALA A 75 1.43 -7.32 -13.34
C ALA A 75 0.61 -6.20 -12.69
N PRO A 76 0.16 -6.33 -11.42
CA PRO A 76 -0.63 -5.31 -10.73
C PRO A 76 0.01 -3.93 -10.73
N LYS A 77 1.32 -3.87 -10.45
CA LYS A 77 2.10 -2.61 -10.51
C LYS A 77 2.01 -1.93 -11.86
N ALA A 78 2.12 -2.69 -12.95
CA ALA A 78 2.10 -2.14 -14.29
C ALA A 78 0.68 -1.68 -14.70
N ILE A 79 -0.37 -2.36 -14.23
CA ILE A 79 -1.77 -1.95 -14.43
C ILE A 79 -2.02 -0.60 -13.74
N PHE A 80 -1.57 -0.44 -12.50
CA PHE A 80 -1.71 0.82 -11.77
C PHE A 80 -0.85 1.93 -12.40
N TYR A 81 0.42 1.65 -12.71
CA TYR A 81 1.32 2.58 -13.39
C TYR A 81 0.70 3.10 -14.70
N ARG A 82 0.13 2.22 -15.52
CA ARG A 82 -0.55 2.61 -16.76
C ARG A 82 -1.74 3.53 -16.51
N CYS A 83 -2.49 3.31 -15.43
CA CYS A 83 -3.60 4.18 -15.05
C CYS A 83 -3.10 5.59 -14.74
N VAL A 84 -2.07 5.73 -13.91
CA VAL A 84 -1.44 7.02 -13.58
C VAL A 84 -0.85 7.68 -14.82
N ARG A 85 -0.15 6.91 -15.68
CA ARG A 85 0.43 7.41 -16.93
C ARG A 85 -0.62 8.02 -17.87
N GLY A 86 -1.85 7.47 -17.87
CA GLY A 86 -2.96 8.01 -18.67
C GLY A 86 -3.49 9.35 -18.16
N MET A 87 -3.23 9.69 -16.90
CA MET A 87 -3.69 10.93 -16.24
C MET A 87 -2.62 12.05 -16.25
N VAL A 88 -1.43 11.76 -16.74
CA VAL A 88 -0.32 12.72 -16.82
C VAL A 88 -0.03 13.04 -18.28
N PRO A 89 0.30 14.30 -18.65
CA PRO A 89 0.61 14.70 -20.04
C PRO A 89 1.96 14.12 -20.48
N ARG A 90 2.03 12.82 -20.70
CA ARG A 90 3.26 12.05 -20.95
C ARG A 90 4.05 12.45 -22.19
N LYS A 91 3.42 13.11 -23.14
CA LYS A 91 4.06 13.58 -24.37
C LYS A 91 4.97 14.78 -24.12
N THR A 92 4.71 15.57 -23.07
CA THR A 92 5.49 16.74 -22.68
C THR A 92 6.70 16.38 -21.80
N LEU A 93 7.71 17.25 -21.74
CA LEU A 93 8.86 17.10 -20.86
C LEU A 93 8.44 17.06 -19.37
N ARG A 94 7.51 17.95 -18.98
CA ARG A 94 6.94 18.00 -17.63
C ARG A 94 6.34 16.66 -17.22
N GLY A 95 5.49 16.06 -18.06
CA GLY A 95 4.85 14.78 -17.77
C GLY A 95 5.85 13.62 -17.71
N ARG A 96 6.88 13.62 -18.58
CA ARG A 96 7.94 12.60 -18.54
C ARG A 96 8.76 12.68 -17.26
N LYS A 97 9.13 13.88 -16.80
CA LYS A 97 9.80 14.10 -15.50
C LYS A 97 8.92 13.63 -14.33
N ALA A 98 7.64 13.98 -14.33
CA ALA A 98 6.68 13.56 -13.30
C ALA A 98 6.58 12.03 -13.18
N ILE A 99 6.43 11.30 -14.29
CA ILE A 99 6.30 9.83 -14.28
C ILE A 99 7.58 9.14 -13.77
N ARG A 100 8.78 9.70 -13.99
CA ARG A 100 10.03 9.16 -13.45
C ARG A 100 10.05 9.14 -11.91
N ASN A 101 9.33 10.03 -11.27
CA ASN A 101 9.22 10.13 -9.81
C ASN A 101 8.22 9.13 -9.21
N LEU A 102 7.55 8.32 -10.03
CA LEU A 102 6.61 7.30 -9.57
C LEU A 102 7.33 5.95 -9.41
N LYS A 103 7.27 5.38 -8.19
CA LYS A 103 7.71 4.02 -7.88
C LYS A 103 6.53 3.19 -7.42
N VAL A 104 6.32 2.03 -8.04
CA VAL A 104 5.15 1.18 -7.80
C VAL A 104 5.61 -0.24 -7.49
N TYR A 105 5.07 -0.83 -6.41
CA TYR A 105 5.42 -2.16 -5.94
C TYR A 105 4.18 -3.04 -5.73
N GLU A 106 4.38 -4.34 -5.97
CA GLU A 106 3.42 -5.37 -5.67
C GLU A 106 3.49 -5.75 -4.23
N GLY A 107 2.99 -5.86 -3.30
CA GLY A 107 3.30 -6.13 -1.90
C GLY A 107 4.17 -5.04 -1.27
N ILE A 108 4.65 -5.27 -0.07
CA ILE A 108 5.47 -4.31 0.69
C ILE A 108 6.95 -4.64 0.54
N PRO A 109 7.75 -3.80 -0.10
CA PRO A 109 9.18 -4.01 -0.18
C PRO A 109 9.86 -3.76 1.18
N PRO A 110 10.93 -4.51 1.55
CA PRO A 110 11.61 -4.40 2.84
C PRO A 110 12.02 -2.97 3.20
N LYS A 111 12.41 -2.19 2.19
CA LYS A 111 12.81 -0.79 2.33
C LYS A 111 11.73 0.11 2.94
N TYR A 112 10.45 -0.21 2.73
CA TYR A 112 9.32 0.59 3.19
C TYR A 112 8.51 -0.07 4.30
N ALA A 113 8.91 -1.26 4.75
CA ALA A 113 8.19 -2.00 5.78
C ALA A 113 8.12 -1.26 7.13
N LYS A 114 9.18 -0.49 7.47
CA LYS A 114 9.24 0.31 8.70
C LYS A 114 8.87 1.79 8.51
N THR A 115 8.53 2.20 7.28
CA THR A 115 8.22 3.60 6.97
C THR A 115 6.73 3.85 7.21
N THR A 116 6.39 4.96 7.85
CA THR A 116 5.00 5.42 7.95
C THR A 116 4.41 5.60 6.56
N SER A 117 3.26 5.00 6.32
CA SER A 117 2.53 5.11 5.07
C SER A 117 1.34 6.03 5.21
N LEU A 118 1.04 6.71 4.12
CA LEU A 118 -0.11 7.57 4.00
C LEU A 118 -1.30 6.79 3.41
N VAL A 119 -2.47 7.08 3.91
CA VAL A 119 -3.75 6.62 3.37
C VAL A 119 -4.46 7.83 2.76
N VAL A 120 -5.15 7.62 1.65
CA VAL A 120 -5.89 8.69 0.93
C VAL A 120 -7.39 8.50 1.16
N PRO A 121 -8.03 9.20 2.11
CA PRO A 121 -9.44 8.96 2.47
C PRO A 121 -10.39 9.12 1.29
N CYS A 122 -10.21 10.15 0.44
CA CYS A 122 -11.05 10.39 -0.74
C CYS A 122 -10.95 9.28 -1.81
N ALA A 123 -9.96 8.39 -1.73
CA ALA A 123 -9.80 7.25 -2.64
C ALA A 123 -10.16 5.91 -1.99
N MET A 124 -10.45 5.87 -0.69
CA MET A 124 -10.82 4.64 0.00
C MET A 124 -12.15 4.08 -0.50
N ARG A 125 -12.18 2.75 -0.75
CA ARG A 125 -13.41 2.07 -1.20
C ARG A 125 -14.54 2.19 -0.17
N VAL A 126 -14.22 1.99 1.09
CA VAL A 126 -15.21 1.98 2.18
C VAL A 126 -15.96 3.31 2.28
N LEU A 127 -15.26 4.42 2.09
CA LEU A 127 -15.84 5.77 2.19
C LEU A 127 -16.60 6.20 0.92
N ASN A 128 -16.31 5.57 -0.23
CA ASN A 128 -16.80 6.04 -1.53
C ASN A 128 -17.77 5.08 -2.23
N CYS A 129 -17.89 3.85 -1.76
CA CYS A 129 -18.77 2.86 -2.37
C CYS A 129 -19.79 2.36 -1.35
N ARG A 130 -21.02 2.15 -1.80
CA ARG A 130 -22.04 1.44 -1.00
C ARG A 130 -21.55 0.04 -0.67
N PRO A 131 -21.86 -0.53 0.50
CA PRO A 131 -21.43 -1.86 0.91
C PRO A 131 -21.87 -2.97 -0.06
N ASP A 132 -23.04 -2.83 -0.68
CA ASP A 132 -23.63 -3.81 -1.61
C ASP A 132 -22.93 -3.88 -2.97
N TYR A 133 -22.09 -2.89 -3.32
CA TYR A 133 -21.40 -2.89 -4.60
C TYR A 133 -20.34 -3.99 -4.65
N LYS A 134 -20.45 -4.84 -5.67
CA LYS A 134 -19.44 -5.86 -5.96
C LYS A 134 -18.13 -5.20 -6.37
N TRP A 135 -17.05 -5.70 -5.83
CA TRP A 135 -15.69 -5.22 -6.10
C TRP A 135 -14.70 -6.40 -6.13
N HIS A 136 -13.52 -6.15 -6.62
CA HIS A 136 -12.43 -7.11 -6.65
C HIS A 136 -11.09 -6.38 -6.64
N THR A 137 -10.02 -7.10 -6.28
CA THR A 137 -8.66 -6.54 -6.28
C THR A 137 -8.01 -6.63 -7.66
N ILE A 138 -7.03 -5.74 -7.91
CA ILE A 138 -6.21 -5.82 -9.11
C ILE A 138 -5.44 -7.13 -9.15
N GLY A 139 -4.95 -7.61 -8.00
CA GLY A 139 -4.23 -8.87 -7.89
C GLY A 139 -5.05 -10.07 -8.36
N LYS A 140 -6.35 -10.14 -7.99
CA LYS A 140 -7.27 -11.19 -8.48
C LYS A 140 -7.42 -11.13 -10.00
N LEU A 141 -7.60 -9.93 -10.55
CA LEU A 141 -7.69 -9.75 -12.00
C LEU A 141 -6.40 -10.15 -12.70
N SER A 142 -5.24 -9.71 -12.18
CA SER A 142 -3.92 -10.02 -12.72
C SER A 142 -3.63 -11.52 -12.75
N SER A 143 -3.93 -12.23 -11.67
CA SER A 143 -3.76 -13.69 -11.59
C SER A 143 -4.59 -14.42 -12.63
N ASP A 144 -5.84 -13.98 -12.82
CA ASP A 144 -6.78 -14.59 -13.77
C ASP A 144 -6.38 -14.35 -15.24
N VAL A 145 -5.69 -13.24 -15.52
CA VAL A 145 -5.18 -12.93 -16.87
C VAL A 145 -3.74 -13.39 -17.12
N GLY A 146 -3.16 -14.19 -16.20
CA GLY A 146 -1.89 -14.87 -16.38
C GLY A 146 -0.67 -14.23 -15.71
N TRP A 147 -0.84 -13.49 -14.62
CA TRP A 147 0.26 -13.07 -13.75
C TRP A 147 0.66 -14.20 -12.81
N LYS A 148 1.86 -14.73 -12.96
CA LYS A 148 2.32 -15.96 -12.29
C LYS A 148 2.79 -15.74 -10.83
N TYR A 149 3.12 -14.49 -10.44
CA TYR A 149 3.76 -14.21 -9.15
C TYR A 149 2.80 -14.00 -7.98
N GLY A 150 1.49 -14.08 -8.19
CA GLY A 150 0.47 -13.95 -7.14
C GLY A 150 0.71 -14.86 -5.93
N PRO A 151 0.89 -16.18 -6.12
CA PRO A 151 1.14 -17.12 -5.02
C PRO A 151 2.42 -16.80 -4.23
N VAL A 152 3.48 -16.35 -4.92
CA VAL A 152 4.76 -15.98 -4.30
C VAL A 152 4.58 -14.78 -3.37
N ILE A 153 3.89 -13.73 -3.84
CA ILE A 153 3.64 -12.52 -3.04
C ILE A 153 2.75 -12.86 -1.84
N ASN A 154 1.72 -13.67 -2.02
CA ASN A 154 0.86 -14.12 -0.92
C ASN A 154 1.66 -14.89 0.14
N LYS A 155 2.57 -15.78 -0.28
CA LYS A 155 3.47 -16.50 0.65
C LYS A 155 4.38 -15.55 1.42
N LEU A 156 4.95 -14.55 0.76
CA LEU A 156 5.81 -13.55 1.39
C LEU A 156 5.02 -12.64 2.36
N ASN A 157 3.81 -12.24 1.99
CA ASN A 157 2.92 -11.45 2.84
C ASN A 157 2.53 -12.23 4.11
N ARG A 158 2.13 -13.51 3.98
CA ARG A 158 1.83 -14.37 5.14
C ARG A 158 3.00 -14.46 6.10
N LYS A 159 4.22 -14.73 5.59
CA LYS A 159 5.43 -14.79 6.43
C LYS A 159 5.71 -13.48 7.16
N ARG A 160 5.41 -12.34 6.53
CA ARG A 160 5.59 -11.03 7.16
C ARG A 160 4.52 -10.79 8.23
N GLU A 161 3.25 -11.01 7.94
CA GLU A 161 2.14 -10.88 8.88
C GLU A 161 2.35 -11.78 10.12
N GLU A 162 2.87 -12.97 9.91
CA GLU A 162 3.20 -13.89 10.99
C GLU A 162 4.33 -13.36 11.88
N LYS A 163 5.41 -12.83 11.28
CA LYS A 163 6.49 -12.16 12.04
C LYS A 163 6.00 -10.94 12.80
N GLU A 164 5.16 -10.11 12.20
CA GLU A 164 4.56 -8.94 12.84
C GLU A 164 3.65 -9.34 14.00
N ARG A 165 2.84 -10.40 13.83
CA ARG A 165 2.00 -10.96 14.89
C ARG A 165 2.82 -11.46 16.07
N ILE A 166 3.92 -12.18 15.81
CA ILE A 166 4.83 -12.67 16.87
C ILE A 166 5.49 -11.49 17.60
N ALA A 167 5.97 -10.49 16.84
CA ALA A 167 6.57 -9.28 17.40
C ALA A 167 5.58 -8.48 18.26
N LEU A 168 4.32 -8.37 17.82
CA LEU A 168 3.26 -7.72 18.57
C LEU A 168 2.95 -8.47 19.89
N LYS A 169 2.83 -9.79 19.84
CA LYS A 169 2.64 -10.63 21.05
C LYS A 169 3.78 -10.43 22.05
N LYS A 170 5.02 -10.39 21.59
CA LYS A 170 6.18 -10.12 22.47
C LYS A 170 6.11 -8.74 23.10
N LYS A 171 5.78 -7.70 22.31
CA LYS A 171 5.60 -6.32 22.82
C LYS A 171 4.48 -6.23 23.86
N LEU A 172 3.33 -6.87 23.61
CA LEU A 172 2.22 -6.90 24.54
C LEU A 172 2.60 -7.62 25.84
N LYS A 173 3.29 -8.77 25.75
CA LYS A 173 3.77 -9.50 26.93
C LYS A 173 4.72 -8.65 27.78
N ILE A 174 5.68 -7.96 27.15
CA ILE A 174 6.61 -7.05 27.84
C ILE A 174 5.84 -5.90 28.49
N LYS A 175 4.90 -5.26 27.77
CA LYS A 175 4.09 -4.16 28.30
C LYS A 175 3.24 -4.60 29.51
N LEU A 176 2.75 -5.82 29.49
CA LEU A 176 1.95 -6.40 30.57
C LEU A 176 2.83 -6.71 31.80
N LEU A 177 4.04 -7.24 31.58
CA LEU A 177 5.04 -7.45 32.64
C LEU A 177 5.43 -6.12 33.30
N VAL A 178 5.75 -5.09 32.52
CA VAL A 178 6.08 -3.75 33.05
C VAL A 178 4.92 -3.15 33.85
N ARG A 179 3.66 -3.38 33.41
CA ARG A 179 2.48 -2.90 34.14
C ARG A 179 2.25 -3.64 35.46
N ILE A 180 2.63 -4.90 35.55
CA ILE A 180 2.53 -5.70 36.78
C ILE A 180 3.66 -5.34 37.73
N THR A 181 4.89 -5.10 37.24
CA THR A 181 6.06 -4.79 38.08
C THR A 181 6.10 -3.33 38.54
N SER A 182 5.52 -2.38 37.81
CA SER A 182 5.53 -0.96 38.20
C SER A 182 4.82 -0.65 39.53
N PRO A 183 3.66 -1.22 39.89
CA PRO A 183 3.05 -0.99 41.21
C PRO A 183 3.84 -1.63 42.35
N PHE A 184 4.54 -2.72 42.09
CA PHE A 184 5.38 -3.38 43.08
C PHE A 184 6.65 -2.59 43.41
N TYR A 185 7.24 -1.92 42.43
CA TYR A 185 8.40 -1.04 42.63
C TYR A 185 8.02 0.24 43.40
N LEU A 186 6.86 0.84 43.16
CA LEU A 186 6.37 1.99 43.91
C LEU A 186 6.07 1.63 45.36
N SER A 187 5.43 0.49 45.61
CA SER A 187 5.17 -0.01 46.94
C SER A 187 6.46 -0.27 47.77
N MET A 188 7.50 -0.82 47.17
CA MET A 188 8.79 -1.03 47.85
C MET A 188 9.52 0.30 48.17
N TYR A 189 9.32 1.36 47.41
CA TYR A 189 9.90 2.69 47.69
C TYR A 189 9.13 3.44 48.77
N ASP A 190 7.81 3.31 48.83
CA ASP A 190 6.96 3.93 49.86
C ASP A 190 7.20 3.27 51.24
N ASP A 191 7.41 1.96 51.32
CA ASP A 191 7.72 1.26 52.57
C ASP A 191 9.11 1.62 53.10
N HIS A 192 10.09 1.93 52.25
CA HIS A 192 11.40 2.36 52.69
C HIS A 192 11.43 3.84 53.16
N PHE A 193 10.56 4.66 52.65
CA PHE A 193 10.46 6.09 53.04
C PHE A 193 9.71 6.29 54.35
N THR A 194 8.77 5.42 54.67
CA THR A 194 8.04 5.47 55.96
C THR A 194 8.87 4.93 57.15
N LEU A 195 9.79 4.00 56.90
CA LEU A 195 10.67 3.46 57.96
C LEU A 195 11.79 4.43 58.38
N THR A 196 12.22 5.33 57.53
CA THR A 196 13.28 6.32 57.85
C THR A 196 12.77 7.56 58.57
N TYR A 197 11.43 7.80 58.62
CA TYR A 197 10.84 8.95 59.32
C TYR A 197 10.38 8.63 60.76
N SER A 198 10.30 7.33 61.13
CA SER A 198 9.90 6.93 62.48
C SER A 198 11.05 6.76 63.47
N GLU A 199 12.34 6.85 63.03
CA GLU A 199 13.51 6.75 63.92
C GLU A 199 14.09 8.12 64.33
N ASN A 200 13.52 9.25 63.91
CA ASN A 200 13.99 10.60 64.26
C ASN A 200 12.91 11.48 64.94
N SER A 201 11.99 10.87 65.71
CA SER A 201 11.03 11.60 66.57
C SER A 201 11.26 11.24 68.03
#